data_c4c300682f761e9932a99a8b69d8f53d
#
_entry.id   c4c300682f761e9932a99a8b69d8f53d
#
_cell.length_a   1.000
_cell.length_b   1.000
_cell.length_c   1.000
_cell.angle_alpha   90.00
_cell.angle_beta   90.00
_cell.angle_gamma   90.00
#
_symmetry.space_group_name_H-M   'P 1'
#
loop_
_entity.id
_entity.type
_entity.pdbx_description
1 polymer ?
#
loop_
_entity_poly.entity_id
_entity_poly.type
_entity_poly.pdbx_seq_one_letter_code
_entity_poly.pdbx_strand_id
1 'polypeptide(L)'
;MEPTLRTINDVISALFFICYTYQFLYIPLVLLKKRRPLPRPAASHRYAVLIAARNEENVIAGLLDSLAAQTYDMSLVTVFVAADNCTDSTAAIARAHRAVVY
;
A
#
# COMPACT_ATOMS: atom_id res chain seq x y z
N MET A 1 0.66 47.21 -23.55
CA MET A 1 1.22 45.93 -23.11
C MET A 1 0.83 45.55 -21.68
N GLU A 2 0.82 46.48 -20.73
CA GLU A 2 0.42 46.19 -19.35
C GLU A 2 -1.01 45.71 -19.12
N PRO A 3 -2.08 46.26 -19.78
CA PRO A 3 -3.44 45.79 -19.51
C PRO A 3 -3.69 44.35 -19.97
N THR A 4 -3.07 43.95 -21.08
CA THR A 4 -3.20 42.59 -21.63
C THR A 4 -2.55 41.55 -20.71
N LEU A 5 -1.38 41.83 -20.17
CA LEU A 5 -0.70 40.96 -19.22
C LEU A 5 -1.46 40.79 -17.90
N ARG A 6 -2.09 41.86 -17.42
CA ARG A 6 -2.94 41.81 -16.23
C ARG A 6 -4.16 40.92 -16.47
N THR A 7 -4.84 41.11 -17.62
CA THR A 7 -6.00 40.27 -17.96
C THR A 7 -5.63 38.78 -18.05
N ILE A 8 -4.49 38.46 -18.67
CA ILE A 8 -4.01 37.08 -18.77
C ILE A 8 -3.72 36.52 -17.38
N ASN A 9 -3.04 37.28 -16.52
CA ASN A 9 -2.75 36.85 -15.16
C ASN A 9 -4.03 36.61 -14.34
N ASP A 10 -5.00 37.50 -14.46
CA ASP A 10 -6.27 37.39 -13.73
C ASP A 10 -7.08 36.16 -14.19
N VAL A 11 -7.11 35.88 -15.50
CA VAL A 11 -7.75 34.67 -16.06
C VAL A 11 -7.05 33.41 -15.55
N ILE A 12 -5.72 33.37 -15.59
CA ILE A 12 -4.94 32.22 -15.09
C ILE A 12 -5.20 32.03 -13.59
N SER A 13 -5.15 33.11 -12.82
CA SER A 13 -5.38 33.06 -11.37
C SER A 13 -6.79 32.57 -11.03
N ALA A 14 -7.81 33.06 -11.75
CA ALA A 14 -9.19 32.60 -11.58
C ALA A 14 -9.33 31.09 -11.91
N LEU A 15 -8.68 30.64 -12.96
CA LEU A 15 -8.69 29.24 -13.36
C LEU A 15 -8.04 28.33 -12.30
N PHE A 16 -6.89 28.74 -11.78
CA PHE A 16 -6.24 28.07 -10.66
C PHE A 16 -7.12 28.07 -9.40
N PHE A 17 -7.72 29.19 -9.06
CA PHE A 17 -8.61 29.28 -7.90
C PHE A 17 -9.80 28.32 -8.02
N ILE A 18 -10.44 28.25 -9.18
CA ILE A 18 -11.54 27.30 -9.43
C ILE A 18 -11.06 25.87 -9.33
N CYS A 19 -9.92 25.54 -9.97
CA CYS A 19 -9.34 24.19 -9.94
C CYS A 19 -8.93 23.73 -8.53
N TYR A 20 -8.45 24.65 -7.68
CA TYR A 20 -8.03 24.28 -6.31
C TYR A 20 -9.16 24.32 -5.30
N THR A 21 -10.20 25.13 -5.53
CA THR A 21 -11.31 25.26 -4.58
C THR A 21 -12.02 23.92 -4.33
N TYR A 22 -12.13 23.06 -5.36
CA TYR A 22 -12.78 21.76 -5.19
C TYR A 22 -12.05 20.85 -4.18
N GLN A 23 -10.73 21.00 -3.99
CA GLN A 23 -9.98 20.21 -3.01
C GLN A 23 -10.45 20.50 -1.58
N PHE A 24 -10.82 21.74 -1.28
CA PHE A 24 -11.33 22.12 0.03
C PHE A 24 -12.69 21.51 0.33
N LEU A 25 -13.46 21.12 -0.70
CA LEU A 25 -14.74 20.41 -0.52
C LEU A 25 -14.55 18.97 -0.04
N TYR A 26 -13.41 18.35 -0.33
CA TYR A 26 -13.13 16.99 0.14
C TYR A 26 -12.89 16.91 1.64
N ILE A 27 -12.31 17.95 2.25
CA ILE A 27 -12.02 17.98 3.68
C ILE A 27 -13.31 17.83 4.51
N PRO A 28 -14.31 18.71 4.37
CA PRO A 28 -15.55 18.55 5.12
C PRO A 28 -16.32 17.28 4.70
N LEU A 29 -16.24 16.86 3.44
CA LEU A 29 -16.90 15.67 2.96
C LEU A 29 -16.34 14.39 3.62
N VAL A 30 -15.02 14.33 3.83
CA VAL A 30 -14.36 13.23 4.55
C VAL A 30 -14.69 13.28 6.04
N LEU A 31 -14.72 14.48 6.64
CA LEU A 31 -15.04 14.66 8.06
C LEU A 31 -16.52 14.34 8.36
N LEU A 32 -17.42 14.68 7.45
CA LEU A 32 -18.85 14.43 7.59
C LEU A 32 -19.24 12.99 7.21
N LYS A 33 -18.40 12.29 6.44
CA LYS A 33 -18.64 10.91 6.06
C LYS A 33 -18.49 10.01 7.26
N LYS A 34 -19.60 9.62 7.86
CA LYS A 34 -19.64 8.65 8.94
C LYS A 34 -19.00 7.35 8.44
N ARG A 35 -17.90 6.92 9.09
CA ARG A 35 -17.28 5.63 8.77
C ARG A 35 -18.31 4.54 9.04
N ARG A 36 -18.77 3.89 7.99
CA ARG A 36 -19.57 2.68 8.16
C ARG A 36 -18.63 1.60 8.67
N PRO A 37 -18.93 0.95 9.79
CA PRO A 37 -18.14 -0.20 10.20
C PRO A 37 -18.19 -1.23 9.07
N LEU A 38 -17.03 -1.72 8.66
CA LEU A 38 -16.96 -2.82 7.71
C LEU A 38 -17.71 -4.01 8.31
N PRO A 39 -18.60 -4.66 7.56
CA PRO A 39 -19.24 -5.87 8.02
C PRO A 39 -18.15 -6.88 8.36
N ARG A 40 -18.23 -7.50 9.53
CA ARG A 40 -17.33 -8.60 9.87
C ARG A 40 -17.52 -9.71 8.85
N PRO A 41 -16.44 -10.25 8.26
CA PRO A 41 -16.57 -11.36 7.33
C PRO A 41 -17.27 -12.51 8.03
N ALA A 42 -18.30 -13.06 7.41
CA ALA A 42 -19.07 -14.17 7.94
C ALA A 42 -18.28 -15.50 7.95
N ALA A 43 -17.17 -15.55 7.22
CA ALA A 43 -16.30 -16.73 7.12
C ALA A 43 -14.83 -16.29 7.06
N SER A 44 -13.95 -17.12 7.61
CA SER A 44 -12.50 -16.99 7.43
C SER A 44 -12.11 -17.48 6.05
N HIS A 45 -11.29 -16.71 5.35
CA HIS A 45 -10.80 -17.05 4.01
C HIS A 45 -9.37 -17.58 4.09
N ARG A 46 -9.01 -18.45 3.16
CA ARG A 46 -7.63 -18.87 2.97
C ARG A 46 -6.92 -17.86 2.06
N TYR A 47 -5.72 -17.46 2.45
CA TYR A 47 -4.92 -16.50 1.69
C TYR A 47 -3.59 -17.12 1.26
N ALA A 48 -3.14 -16.74 0.08
CA ALA A 48 -1.78 -16.94 -0.38
C ALA A 48 -1.09 -15.58 -0.46
N VAL A 49 0.02 -15.42 0.24
CA VAL A 49 0.86 -14.23 0.18
C VAL A 49 2.04 -14.53 -0.72
N LEU A 50 2.17 -13.81 -1.83
CA LEU A 50 3.28 -13.98 -2.77
C LEU A 50 4.27 -12.84 -2.57
N ILE A 51 5.53 -13.20 -2.36
CA ILE A 51 6.64 -12.26 -2.15
C ILE A 51 7.69 -12.54 -3.22
N ALA A 52 8.01 -11.54 -4.04
CA ALA A 52 9.15 -11.59 -4.93
C ALA A 52 10.35 -10.98 -4.22
N ALA A 53 11.45 -11.72 -4.13
CA ALA A 53 12.65 -11.28 -3.44
C ALA A 53 13.89 -11.58 -4.28
N ARG A 54 14.81 -10.61 -4.35
CA ARG A 54 16.11 -10.78 -4.99
C ARG A 54 17.20 -10.12 -4.16
N ASN A 55 18.04 -10.94 -3.51
CA ASN A 55 19.12 -10.48 -2.62
C ASN A 55 18.61 -9.55 -1.50
N GLU A 56 17.61 -10.04 -0.75
CA GLU A 56 16.92 -9.30 0.32
C GLU A 56 17.21 -9.91 1.71
N GLU A 57 18.38 -10.54 1.92
CA GLU A 57 18.72 -11.24 3.17
C GLU A 57 18.60 -10.37 4.42
N ASN A 58 18.84 -9.04 4.29
CA ASN A 58 18.80 -8.12 5.42
C ASN A 58 17.38 -7.72 5.86
N VAL A 59 16.37 -7.91 5.01
CA VAL A 59 15.00 -7.42 5.26
C VAL A 59 13.95 -8.51 5.23
N ILE A 60 14.20 -9.64 4.55
CA ILE A 60 13.20 -10.69 4.36
C ILE A 60 12.74 -11.32 5.68
N ALA A 61 13.66 -11.49 6.65
CA ALA A 61 13.32 -12.03 7.96
C ALA A 61 12.30 -11.14 8.69
N GLY A 62 12.54 -9.82 8.74
CA GLY A 62 11.64 -8.87 9.39
C GLY A 62 10.25 -8.81 8.74
N LEU A 63 10.18 -8.94 7.43
CA LEU A 63 8.91 -9.04 6.71
C LEU A 63 8.13 -10.30 7.11
N LEU A 64 8.80 -11.46 7.12
CA LEU A 64 8.17 -12.74 7.46
C LEU A 64 7.73 -12.78 8.93
N ASP A 65 8.52 -12.21 9.84
CA ASP A 65 8.16 -12.07 11.25
C ASP A 65 6.94 -11.17 11.42
N SER A 66 6.86 -10.05 10.70
CA SER A 66 5.72 -9.15 10.75
C SER A 66 4.43 -9.78 10.18
N LEU A 67 4.56 -10.65 9.18
CA LEU A 67 3.44 -11.46 8.68
C LEU A 67 2.99 -12.47 9.73
N ALA A 68 3.92 -13.17 10.37
CA ALA A 68 3.61 -14.15 11.42
C ALA A 68 2.94 -13.51 12.65
N ALA A 69 3.23 -12.23 12.92
CA ALA A 69 2.66 -11.46 14.04
C ALA A 69 1.25 -10.89 13.76
N GLN A 70 0.65 -11.17 12.60
CA GLN A 70 -0.68 -10.69 12.27
C GLN A 70 -1.74 -11.31 13.18
N THR A 71 -2.84 -10.57 13.41
CA THR A 71 -3.98 -11.03 14.22
C THR A 71 -4.90 -12.02 13.48
N TYR A 72 -4.65 -12.26 12.21
CA TYR A 72 -5.37 -13.25 11.42
C TYR A 72 -4.88 -14.66 11.74
N ASP A 73 -5.76 -15.65 11.59
CA ASP A 73 -5.39 -17.04 11.78
C ASP A 73 -4.38 -17.48 10.71
N MET A 74 -3.11 -17.58 11.12
CA MET A 74 -2.01 -17.92 10.23
C MET A 74 -2.07 -19.36 9.69
N SER A 75 -2.90 -20.23 10.25
CA SER A 75 -3.16 -21.55 9.67
C SER A 75 -3.90 -21.50 8.33
N LEU A 76 -4.54 -20.37 8.05
CA LEU A 76 -5.25 -20.07 6.82
C LEU A 76 -4.40 -19.26 5.82
N VAL A 77 -3.16 -18.95 6.16
CA VAL A 77 -2.26 -18.14 5.32
C VAL A 77 -1.07 -18.98 4.89
N THR A 78 -0.84 -19.06 3.59
CA THR A 78 0.36 -19.69 3.03
C THR A 78 1.24 -18.61 2.41
N VAL A 79 2.50 -18.54 2.82
CA VAL A 79 3.46 -17.56 2.31
C VAL A 79 4.34 -18.23 1.26
N PHE A 80 4.38 -17.65 0.07
CA PHE A 80 5.23 -18.07 -1.05
C PHE A 80 6.29 -17.00 -1.29
N VAL A 81 7.54 -17.40 -1.39
CA VAL A 81 8.66 -16.52 -1.72
C VAL A 81 9.29 -16.97 -3.03
N ALA A 82 9.19 -16.12 -4.05
CA ALA A 82 9.93 -16.30 -5.30
C ALA A 82 11.32 -15.66 -5.14
N ALA A 83 12.33 -16.49 -4.89
CA ALA A 83 13.71 -16.06 -4.70
C ALA A 83 14.44 -16.05 -6.06
N ASP A 84 14.18 -15.01 -6.87
CA ASP A 84 14.67 -14.90 -8.23
C ASP A 84 16.17 -14.60 -8.26
N ASN A 85 16.96 -15.57 -8.77
CA ASN A 85 18.42 -15.47 -8.92
C ASN A 85 19.14 -14.90 -7.68
N CYS A 86 18.73 -15.32 -6.49
CA CYS A 86 19.40 -14.91 -5.26
C CYS A 86 20.80 -15.54 -5.16
N THR A 87 21.79 -14.71 -4.88
CA THR A 87 23.18 -15.12 -4.63
C THR A 87 23.54 -15.07 -3.14
N ASP A 88 22.62 -14.57 -2.32
CA ASP A 88 22.74 -14.41 -0.87
C ASP A 88 21.89 -15.45 -0.10
N SER A 89 21.72 -15.23 1.21
CA SER A 89 20.97 -16.13 2.10
C SER A 89 19.44 -15.95 2.05
N THR A 90 18.89 -15.11 1.16
CA THR A 90 17.45 -14.81 1.09
C THR A 90 16.56 -16.07 1.08
N ALA A 91 16.86 -17.02 0.20
CA ALA A 91 16.09 -18.25 0.08
C ALA A 91 16.18 -19.14 1.31
N ALA A 92 17.37 -19.21 1.94
CA ALA A 92 17.59 -20.00 3.15
C ALA A 92 16.79 -19.41 4.34
N ILE A 93 16.82 -18.08 4.51
CA ILE A 93 16.07 -17.37 5.54
C ILE A 93 14.58 -17.58 5.36
N ALA A 94 14.07 -17.47 4.13
CA ALA A 94 12.66 -17.67 3.84
C ALA A 94 12.17 -19.08 4.19
N ARG A 95 12.98 -20.11 3.88
CA ARG A 95 12.67 -21.50 4.27
C ARG A 95 12.66 -21.69 5.78
N ALA A 96 13.60 -21.07 6.50
CA ALA A 96 13.66 -21.12 7.97
C ALA A 96 12.38 -20.54 8.60
N HIS A 97 11.76 -19.54 7.97
CA HIS A 97 10.46 -18.95 8.37
C HIS A 97 9.24 -19.72 7.82
N ARG A 98 9.41 -20.95 7.35
CA ARG A 98 8.34 -21.82 6.83
C ARG A 98 7.63 -21.29 5.59
N ALA A 99 8.24 -20.38 4.85
CA ALA A 99 7.72 -19.98 3.55
C ALA A 99 8.01 -21.07 2.50
N VAL A 100 7.10 -21.21 1.55
CA VAL A 100 7.30 -22.04 0.35
C VAL A 100 8.18 -21.24 -0.61
N VAL A 101 9.39 -21.73 -0.92
CA VAL A 101 10.37 -20.98 -1.72
C VAL A 101 10.55 -21.64 -3.08
N TYR A 102 10.43 -20.80 -4.12
CA TYR A 102 10.68 -21.13 -5.53
C TYR A 102 11.90 -20.40 -6.06
#